data_66ce204d9beef60aad6634252b040899
#
_entry.id   66ce204d9beef60aad6634252b040899
#
_cell.length_a   1.000
_cell.length_b   1.000
_cell.length_c   1.000
_cell.angle_alpha   90.00
_cell.angle_beta   90.00
_cell.angle_gamma   90.00
#
_symmetry.space_group_name_H-M   'P 1'
#
loop_
_entity.id
_entity.type
_entity.pdbx_description
1 polymer ?
#
loop_
_entity_poly.entity_id
_entity_poly.type
_entity_poly.pdbx_seq_one_letter_code
_entity_poly.pdbx_strand_id
1 'polypeptide(L)'
;MKDSNIKKVLLLGSGALKIGEAGEFDYSGSQALKALREEGVETVLINPNIATVQTSEGVADHIYYLPVQPHFVERVIQKEKPDGILLSFGGQTALNCGVELYEQGILEKYGVKVLGTPVQAIMDTEDRELFVEKLDEIDVKTIKSEACENMEQAQKAASDLGYPVIVRAAYA
;
A
#
# COMPACT_ATOMS: atom_id res chain seq x y z
N MET A 1 -13.92 11.96 -15.27
CA MET A 1 -13.28 13.11 -15.96
C MET A 1 -11.78 12.98 -15.72
N LYS A 2 -10.95 12.93 -16.79
CA LYS A 2 -9.49 12.78 -16.68
C LYS A 2 -8.90 14.03 -16.02
N ASP A 3 -8.08 13.89 -14.97
CA ASP A 3 -7.30 15.00 -14.45
C ASP A 3 -6.15 15.31 -15.43
N SER A 4 -6.25 16.42 -16.13
CA SER A 4 -5.26 16.85 -17.14
C SER A 4 -3.89 17.17 -16.55
N ASN A 5 -3.79 17.26 -15.22
CA ASN A 5 -2.54 17.52 -14.52
C ASN A 5 -1.73 16.24 -14.25
N ILE A 6 -2.34 15.06 -14.40
CA ILE A 6 -1.66 13.78 -14.23
C ILE A 6 -1.19 13.27 -15.59
N LYS A 7 0.10 13.29 -15.81
CA LYS A 7 0.75 12.86 -17.07
C LYS A 7 1.64 11.64 -16.88
N LYS A 8 2.25 11.50 -15.70
CA LYS A 8 3.14 10.39 -15.35
C LYS A 8 2.78 9.85 -13.98
N VAL A 9 2.64 8.52 -13.86
CA VAL A 9 2.26 7.84 -12.62
C VAL A 9 3.27 6.75 -12.29
N LEU A 10 3.73 6.74 -11.03
CA LEU A 10 4.53 5.67 -10.45
C LEU A 10 3.61 4.64 -9.79
N LEU A 11 3.78 3.38 -10.15
CA LEU A 11 3.10 2.25 -9.52
C LEU A 11 4.11 1.43 -8.72
N LEU A 12 3.80 1.20 -7.44
CA LEU A 12 4.55 0.26 -6.61
C LEU A 12 3.97 -1.14 -6.84
N GLY A 13 4.77 -2.00 -7.45
CA GLY A 13 4.36 -3.34 -7.86
C GLY A 13 4.42 -4.36 -6.72
N SER A 14 4.09 -5.61 -7.06
CA SER A 14 3.87 -6.70 -6.09
C SER A 14 5.11 -7.14 -5.31
N GLY A 15 6.30 -6.79 -5.76
CA GLY A 15 7.53 -7.15 -5.05
C GLY A 15 7.74 -8.66 -4.95
N ALA A 16 8.38 -9.08 -3.85
CA ALA A 16 8.63 -10.49 -3.53
C ALA A 16 7.48 -11.04 -2.66
N LEU A 17 6.35 -11.32 -3.28
CA LEU A 17 5.20 -11.93 -2.62
C LEU A 17 5.31 -13.46 -2.60
N LYS A 18 4.57 -14.10 -1.68
CA LYS A 18 4.44 -15.56 -1.63
C LYS A 18 3.73 -16.08 -2.89
N ILE A 19 4.09 -17.28 -3.32
CA ILE A 19 3.35 -18.00 -4.37
C ILE A 19 1.89 -18.14 -3.92
N GLY A 20 0.96 -17.70 -4.79
CA GLY A 20 -0.48 -17.66 -4.50
C GLY A 20 -1.02 -16.24 -4.24
N GLU A 21 -0.27 -15.39 -3.55
CA GLU A 21 -0.62 -13.97 -3.40
C GLU A 21 -0.19 -13.15 -4.63
N ALA A 22 0.90 -13.56 -5.28
CA ALA A 22 1.45 -12.86 -6.43
C ALA A 22 0.46 -12.74 -7.60
N GLY A 23 -0.37 -13.75 -7.85
CA GLY A 23 -1.30 -13.77 -8.98
C GLY A 23 -2.34 -12.66 -8.93
N GLU A 24 -2.87 -12.32 -7.76
CA GLU A 24 -3.85 -11.26 -7.59
C GLU A 24 -3.23 -9.87 -7.87
N PHE A 25 -2.10 -9.59 -7.25
CA PHE A 25 -1.42 -8.30 -7.41
C PHE A 25 -0.78 -8.15 -8.79
N ASP A 26 -0.27 -9.21 -9.39
CA ASP A 26 0.25 -9.20 -10.76
C ASP A 26 -0.86 -8.83 -11.76
N TYR A 27 -2.05 -9.41 -11.59
CA TYR A 27 -3.18 -9.10 -12.44
C TYR A 27 -3.65 -7.65 -12.25
N SER A 28 -3.93 -7.24 -11.01
CA SER A 28 -4.45 -5.90 -10.72
C SER A 28 -3.47 -4.80 -11.12
N GLY A 29 -2.19 -4.97 -10.83
CA GLY A 29 -1.15 -4.02 -11.22
C GLY A 29 -0.98 -3.92 -12.73
N SER A 30 -1.00 -5.06 -13.45
CA SER A 30 -0.92 -5.06 -14.92
C SER A 30 -2.14 -4.38 -15.54
N GLN A 31 -3.35 -4.59 -15.00
CA GLN A 31 -4.55 -3.91 -15.47
C GLN A 31 -4.50 -2.41 -15.19
N ALA A 32 -3.99 -1.99 -14.04
CA ALA A 32 -3.80 -0.57 -13.72
C ALA A 32 -2.82 0.11 -14.70
N LEU A 33 -1.68 -0.51 -14.97
CA LEU A 33 -0.71 -0.01 -15.95
C LEU A 33 -1.32 0.08 -17.34
N LYS A 34 -2.06 -0.94 -17.78
CA LYS A 34 -2.79 -0.92 -19.05
C LYS A 34 -3.81 0.22 -19.11
N ALA A 35 -4.63 0.40 -18.08
CA ALA A 35 -5.65 1.45 -18.03
C ALA A 35 -5.02 2.84 -18.09
N LEU A 36 -3.92 3.08 -17.36
CA LEU A 36 -3.19 4.35 -17.40
C LEU A 36 -2.66 4.65 -18.81
N ARG A 37 -2.08 3.66 -19.48
CA ARG A 37 -1.58 3.82 -20.85
C ARG A 37 -2.69 4.06 -21.87
N GLU A 38 -3.84 3.39 -21.75
CA GLU A 38 -5.02 3.65 -22.58
C GLU A 38 -5.53 5.09 -22.41
N GLU A 39 -5.37 5.66 -21.23
CA GLU A 39 -5.66 7.07 -20.96
C GLU A 39 -4.52 8.03 -21.40
N GLY A 40 -3.44 7.49 -21.97
CA GLY A 40 -2.29 8.28 -22.40
C GLY A 40 -1.48 8.87 -21.25
N VAL A 41 -1.43 8.16 -20.12
CA VAL A 41 -0.59 8.50 -18.96
C VAL A 41 0.68 7.66 -19.04
N GLU A 42 1.83 8.30 -18.92
CA GLU A 42 3.13 7.63 -18.86
C GLU A 42 3.27 6.86 -17.56
N THR A 43 3.75 5.62 -17.63
CA THR A 43 3.78 4.68 -16.51
C THR A 43 5.19 4.33 -16.07
N VAL A 44 5.44 4.42 -14.77
CA VAL A 44 6.68 3.99 -14.13
C VAL A 44 6.34 2.87 -13.14
N LEU A 45 7.03 1.75 -13.23
CA LEU A 45 6.84 0.61 -12.32
C LEU A 45 8.11 0.35 -11.52
N ILE A 46 7.97 0.16 -10.22
CA ILE A 46 9.00 -0.44 -9.36
C ILE A 46 8.54 -1.82 -8.95
N ASN A 47 9.27 -2.86 -9.34
CA ASN A 47 9.02 -4.24 -8.95
C ASN A 47 10.32 -5.05 -9.01
N PRO A 48 10.82 -5.62 -7.91
CA PRO A 48 12.05 -6.42 -7.89
C PRO A 48 11.90 -7.77 -8.60
N ASN A 49 10.68 -8.24 -8.84
CA ASN A 49 10.43 -9.52 -9.48
C ASN A 49 10.58 -9.40 -11.00
N ILE A 50 11.57 -10.10 -11.56
CA ILE A 50 11.85 -10.13 -13.01
C ILE A 50 10.98 -11.15 -13.77
N ALA A 51 10.23 -11.99 -13.07
CA ALA A 51 9.46 -13.09 -13.64
C ALA A 51 7.95 -12.91 -13.41
N THR A 52 7.46 -11.71 -13.59
CA THR A 52 6.03 -11.38 -13.47
C THR A 52 5.50 -10.72 -14.73
N VAL A 53 4.19 -10.78 -14.95
CA VAL A 53 3.52 -10.08 -16.04
C VAL A 53 3.73 -8.58 -15.95
N GLN A 54 3.74 -7.99 -14.75
CA GLN A 54 3.95 -6.55 -14.54
C GLN A 54 5.27 -6.05 -15.15
N THR A 55 6.34 -6.86 -15.07
CA THR A 55 7.68 -6.50 -15.55
C THR A 55 7.95 -6.99 -16.98
N SER A 56 6.94 -7.52 -17.66
CA SER A 56 7.05 -7.92 -19.06
C SER A 56 7.20 -6.68 -19.97
N GLU A 57 7.92 -6.85 -21.06
CA GLU A 57 8.14 -5.80 -22.05
C GLU A 57 6.80 -5.23 -22.55
N GLY A 58 6.70 -3.93 -22.58
CA GLY A 58 5.51 -3.23 -23.06
C GLY A 58 4.35 -3.13 -22.08
N VAL A 59 4.47 -3.61 -20.84
CA VAL A 59 3.42 -3.44 -19.79
C VAL A 59 3.50 -2.06 -19.17
N ALA A 60 4.69 -1.61 -18.77
CA ALA A 60 4.95 -0.24 -18.34
C ALA A 60 5.94 0.46 -19.27
N ASP A 61 5.94 1.80 -19.31
CA ASP A 61 6.87 2.56 -20.14
C ASP A 61 8.28 2.55 -19.54
N HIS A 62 8.39 2.60 -18.20
CA HIS A 62 9.65 2.51 -17.47
C HIS A 62 9.54 1.47 -16.35
N ILE A 63 10.50 0.54 -16.30
CA ILE A 63 10.54 -0.52 -15.29
C ILE A 63 11.83 -0.43 -14.50
N TYR A 64 11.69 -0.41 -13.17
CA TYR A 64 12.79 -0.43 -12.21
C TYR A 64 12.75 -1.71 -11.39
N TYR A 65 13.74 -2.57 -11.58
CA TYR A 65 13.92 -3.80 -10.82
C TYR A 65 14.61 -3.51 -9.48
N LEU A 66 13.92 -2.75 -8.63
CA LEU A 66 14.41 -2.29 -7.35
C LEU A 66 13.49 -2.76 -6.22
N PRO A 67 14.02 -2.94 -4.99
CA PRO A 67 13.18 -3.19 -3.83
C PRO A 67 12.17 -2.06 -3.60
N VAL A 68 10.95 -2.42 -3.21
CA VAL A 68 9.90 -1.47 -2.83
C VAL A 68 10.19 -0.97 -1.41
N GLN A 69 11.13 -0.06 -1.29
CA GLN A 69 11.58 0.57 -0.05
C GLN A 69 11.76 2.07 -0.25
N PRO A 70 11.51 2.92 0.77
CA PRO A 70 11.46 4.38 0.61
C PRO A 70 12.66 5.00 -0.09
N HIS A 71 13.88 4.61 0.28
CA HIS A 71 15.08 5.21 -0.30
C HIS A 71 15.31 4.87 -1.78
N PHE A 72 14.85 3.70 -2.26
CA PHE A 72 14.89 3.37 -3.68
C PHE A 72 13.77 4.09 -4.43
N VAL A 73 12.57 4.12 -3.84
CA VAL A 73 11.42 4.80 -4.42
C VAL A 73 11.68 6.30 -4.54
N GLU A 74 12.27 6.94 -3.52
CA GLU A 74 12.66 8.36 -3.57
C GLU A 74 13.61 8.64 -4.76
N ARG A 75 14.61 7.78 -5.00
CA ARG A 75 15.53 7.95 -6.14
C ARG A 75 14.81 7.86 -7.49
N VAL A 76 13.84 6.97 -7.60
CA VAL A 76 13.02 6.88 -8.82
C VAL A 76 12.14 8.12 -8.96
N ILE A 77 11.51 8.59 -7.88
CA ILE A 77 10.76 9.86 -7.89
C ILE A 77 11.62 11.04 -8.34
N GLN A 78 12.84 11.15 -7.83
CA GLN A 78 13.78 12.21 -8.24
C GLN A 78 14.09 12.19 -9.73
N LYS A 79 14.26 10.98 -10.29
CA LYS A 79 14.64 10.78 -11.68
C LYS A 79 13.44 10.96 -12.63
N GLU A 80 12.33 10.32 -12.31
CA GLU A 80 11.16 10.24 -13.18
C GLU A 80 10.18 11.40 -13.02
N LYS A 81 10.18 12.03 -11.83
CA LYS A 81 9.30 13.17 -11.47
C LYS A 81 7.82 12.88 -11.78
N PRO A 82 7.26 11.79 -11.24
CA PRO A 82 5.87 11.45 -11.48
C PRO A 82 4.93 12.48 -10.82
N ASP A 83 3.79 12.72 -11.44
CA ASP A 83 2.74 13.58 -10.89
C ASP A 83 1.95 12.86 -9.77
N GLY A 84 1.90 11.53 -9.84
CA GLY A 84 1.19 10.72 -8.87
C GLY A 84 1.80 9.35 -8.63
N ILE A 85 1.38 8.73 -7.53
CA ILE A 85 1.81 7.39 -7.11
C ILE A 85 0.60 6.53 -6.76
N LEU A 86 0.63 5.25 -7.16
CA LEU A 86 -0.35 4.22 -6.81
C LEU A 86 0.27 3.21 -5.84
N LEU A 87 -0.36 3.02 -4.67
CA LEU A 87 0.16 2.21 -3.56
C LEU A 87 -0.53 0.85 -3.43
N SER A 88 -1.74 0.68 -3.97
CA SER A 88 -2.62 -0.46 -3.70
C SER A 88 -2.43 -1.66 -4.63
N PHE A 89 -1.34 -1.73 -5.40
CA PHE A 89 -1.09 -2.77 -6.40
C PHE A 89 0.12 -3.66 -6.12
N GLY A 90 0.68 -3.55 -4.92
CA GLY A 90 1.88 -4.29 -4.51
C GLY A 90 1.75 -4.98 -3.14
N GLY A 91 0.51 -5.16 -2.65
CA GLY A 91 0.24 -5.75 -1.34
C GLY A 91 0.81 -4.93 -0.18
N GLN A 92 0.98 -5.58 0.97
CA GLN A 92 1.40 -4.93 2.21
C GLN A 92 2.74 -4.19 2.08
N THR A 93 3.68 -4.75 1.31
CA THR A 93 5.00 -4.11 1.09
C THR A 93 4.87 -2.73 0.44
N ALA A 94 3.98 -2.59 -0.56
CA ALA A 94 3.75 -1.32 -1.22
C ALA A 94 2.98 -0.34 -0.34
N LEU A 95 1.99 -0.81 0.42
CA LEU A 95 1.23 0.00 1.37
C LEU A 95 2.14 0.56 2.46
N ASN A 96 2.95 -0.28 3.11
CA ASN A 96 3.89 0.14 4.14
C ASN A 96 4.91 1.15 3.59
N CYS A 97 5.48 0.87 2.41
CA CYS A 97 6.38 1.81 1.75
C CYS A 97 5.70 3.17 1.48
N GLY A 98 4.44 3.16 1.06
CA GLY A 98 3.66 4.37 0.84
C GLY A 98 3.43 5.19 2.11
N VAL A 99 3.12 4.53 3.23
CA VAL A 99 2.98 5.16 4.55
C VAL A 99 4.31 5.79 4.98
N GLU A 100 5.42 5.04 4.91
CA GLU A 100 6.74 5.55 5.24
C GLU A 100 7.17 6.76 4.38
N LEU A 101 6.90 6.73 3.06
CA LEU A 101 7.17 7.86 2.17
C LEU A 101 6.37 9.11 2.56
N TYR A 102 5.14 8.93 3.00
CA TYR A 102 4.28 10.00 3.47
C TYR A 102 4.78 10.58 4.80
N GLU A 103 5.05 9.73 5.80
CA GLU A 103 5.55 10.15 7.12
C GLU A 103 6.90 10.86 7.06
N GLN A 104 7.78 10.44 6.14
CA GLN A 104 9.06 11.08 5.88
C GLN A 104 8.94 12.38 5.07
N GLY A 105 7.73 12.78 4.66
CA GLY A 105 7.48 13.99 3.87
C GLY A 105 8.02 13.93 2.44
N ILE A 106 8.40 12.75 1.94
CA ILE A 106 9.01 12.57 0.61
C ILE A 106 8.00 12.91 -0.49
N LEU A 107 6.75 12.47 -0.34
CA LEU A 107 5.71 12.74 -1.33
C LEU A 107 5.42 14.23 -1.46
N GLU A 108 5.33 14.95 -0.34
CA GLU A 108 5.14 16.40 -0.32
C GLU A 108 6.35 17.15 -0.91
N LYS A 109 7.57 16.75 -0.51
CA LYS A 109 8.84 17.33 -0.99
C LYS A 109 8.95 17.34 -2.51
N TYR A 110 8.45 16.31 -3.19
CA TYR A 110 8.52 16.20 -4.65
C TYR A 110 7.18 16.50 -5.35
N GLY A 111 6.15 16.87 -4.60
CA GLY A 111 4.83 17.21 -5.15
C GLY A 111 4.09 16.02 -5.77
N VAL A 112 4.36 14.79 -5.29
CA VAL A 112 3.76 13.56 -5.80
C VAL A 112 2.44 13.32 -5.11
N LYS A 113 1.34 13.24 -5.87
CA LYS A 113 0.00 12.98 -5.33
C LYS A 113 -0.22 11.48 -5.15
N VAL A 114 -0.76 11.07 -4.01
CA VAL A 114 -1.28 9.70 -3.85
C VAL A 114 -2.59 9.60 -4.60
N LEU A 115 -2.67 8.65 -5.52
CA LEU A 115 -3.83 8.38 -6.35
C LEU A 115 -4.57 7.13 -5.83
N GLY A 116 -5.88 7.16 -5.87
CA GLY A 116 -6.72 6.08 -5.33
C GLY A 116 -6.90 6.22 -3.82
N THR A 117 -6.51 5.20 -3.04
CA THR A 117 -6.70 5.17 -1.59
C THR A 117 -5.78 6.17 -0.89
N PRO A 118 -6.31 7.14 -0.13
CA PRO A 118 -5.50 8.08 0.64
C PRO A 118 -4.66 7.36 1.70
N VAL A 119 -3.46 7.90 2.00
CA VAL A 119 -2.57 7.28 3.01
C VAL A 119 -3.24 7.18 4.38
N GLN A 120 -4.00 8.18 4.78
CA GLN A 120 -4.74 8.13 6.05
C GLN A 120 -5.71 6.95 6.10
N ALA A 121 -6.44 6.66 5.01
CA ALA A 121 -7.33 5.51 4.96
C ALA A 121 -6.54 4.18 5.03
N ILE A 122 -5.33 4.12 4.47
CA ILE A 122 -4.45 2.96 4.61
C ILE A 122 -4.08 2.79 6.10
N MET A 123 -3.63 3.85 6.77
CA MET A 123 -3.27 3.81 8.19
C MET A 123 -4.46 3.39 9.06
N ASP A 124 -5.62 3.98 8.85
CA ASP A 124 -6.84 3.70 9.62
C ASP A 124 -7.35 2.24 9.43
N THR A 125 -7.07 1.62 8.28
CA THR A 125 -7.54 0.25 7.99
C THR A 125 -6.52 -0.83 8.30
N GLU A 126 -5.24 -0.52 8.27
CA GLU A 126 -4.17 -1.48 8.56
C GLU A 126 -3.90 -1.63 10.07
N ASP A 127 -4.11 -0.57 10.84
CA ASP A 127 -4.07 -0.61 12.30
C ASP A 127 -5.42 -1.08 12.86
N ARG A 128 -5.40 -2.16 13.64
CA ARG A 128 -6.63 -2.79 14.14
C ARG A 128 -7.36 -1.94 15.18
N GLU A 129 -6.64 -1.17 15.96
CA GLU A 129 -7.22 -0.30 16.98
C GLU A 129 -7.89 0.90 16.30
N LEU A 130 -7.18 1.58 15.39
CA LEU A 130 -7.74 2.67 14.60
C LEU A 130 -8.94 2.22 13.76
N PHE A 131 -8.89 1.01 13.20
CA PHE A 131 -10.01 0.46 12.44
C PHE A 131 -11.27 0.26 13.29
N VAL A 132 -11.13 -0.26 14.52
CA VAL A 132 -12.24 -0.39 15.46
C VAL A 132 -12.80 0.98 15.83
N GLU A 133 -11.94 1.96 16.15
CA GLU A 133 -12.36 3.33 16.43
C GLU A 133 -13.18 3.93 15.30
N LYS A 134 -12.72 3.76 14.05
CA LYS A 134 -13.43 4.25 12.86
C LYS A 134 -14.79 3.59 12.65
N LEU A 135 -14.91 2.30 12.98
CA LEU A 135 -16.19 1.59 12.94
C LEU A 135 -17.14 2.04 14.05
N ASP A 136 -16.61 2.32 15.24
CA ASP A 136 -17.40 2.84 16.36
C ASP A 136 -17.93 4.25 16.08
N GLU A 137 -17.17 5.12 15.35
CA GLU A 137 -17.65 6.45 14.91
C GLU A 137 -18.93 6.39 14.07
N ILE A 138 -19.18 5.28 13.39
CA ILE A 138 -20.34 5.07 12.51
C ILE A 138 -21.34 4.04 13.06
N ASP A 139 -21.28 3.73 14.35
CA ASP A 139 -22.14 2.77 15.05
C ASP A 139 -22.13 1.33 14.46
N VAL A 140 -21.02 0.93 13.84
CA VAL A 140 -20.85 -0.44 13.36
C VAL A 140 -20.26 -1.31 14.48
N LYS A 141 -21.01 -2.36 14.86
CA LYS A 141 -20.59 -3.28 15.91
C LYS A 141 -19.36 -4.09 15.50
N THR A 142 -18.33 -4.02 16.33
CA THR A 142 -17.13 -4.84 16.24
C THR A 142 -17.14 -5.96 17.29
N ILE A 143 -16.24 -6.93 17.13
CA ILE A 143 -15.96 -7.92 18.18
C ILE A 143 -15.23 -7.18 19.30
N LYS A 144 -15.65 -7.41 20.56
CA LYS A 144 -14.94 -6.85 21.71
C LYS A 144 -13.48 -7.25 21.66
N SER A 145 -12.62 -6.27 21.63
CA SER A 145 -11.17 -6.43 21.57
C SER A 145 -10.49 -5.42 22.48
N GLU A 146 -9.28 -5.73 22.91
CA GLU A 146 -8.46 -4.86 23.75
C GLU A 146 -7.01 -4.94 23.26
N ALA A 147 -6.42 -3.78 22.95
CA ALA A 147 -5.02 -3.69 22.57
C ALA A 147 -4.13 -3.86 23.80
N CYS A 148 -3.08 -4.66 23.68
CA CYS A 148 -2.18 -4.98 24.77
C CYS A 148 -0.73 -4.92 24.31
N GLU A 149 0.12 -4.22 25.07
CA GLU A 149 1.55 -4.04 24.77
C GLU A 149 2.45 -5.02 25.54
N ASN A 150 1.91 -5.66 26.58
CA ASN A 150 2.66 -6.59 27.42
C ASN A 150 1.80 -7.75 27.93
N MET A 151 2.45 -8.75 28.52
CA MET A 151 1.80 -9.97 28.97
C MET A 151 0.79 -9.73 30.12
N GLU A 152 1.06 -8.79 31.02
CA GLU A 152 0.18 -8.49 32.14
C GLU A 152 -1.16 -7.90 31.66
N GLN A 153 -1.08 -6.95 30.74
CA GLN A 153 -2.26 -6.39 30.08
C GLN A 153 -3.04 -7.46 29.31
N ALA A 154 -2.35 -8.34 28.57
CA ALA A 154 -2.98 -9.41 27.80
C ALA A 154 -3.71 -10.43 28.73
N GLN A 155 -3.14 -10.79 29.87
CA GLN A 155 -3.79 -11.67 30.84
C GLN A 155 -5.03 -11.02 31.46
N LYS A 156 -4.96 -9.74 31.78
CA LYS A 156 -6.09 -8.97 32.29
C LYS A 156 -7.20 -8.89 31.25
N ALA A 157 -6.88 -8.46 30.05
CA ALA A 157 -7.83 -8.36 28.94
C ALA A 157 -8.51 -9.70 28.65
N ALA A 158 -7.76 -10.82 28.62
CA ALA A 158 -8.33 -12.15 28.44
C ALA A 158 -9.31 -12.54 29.55
N SER A 159 -9.02 -12.14 30.78
CA SER A 159 -9.94 -12.39 31.93
C SER A 159 -11.20 -11.55 31.82
N ASP A 160 -11.08 -10.29 31.39
CA ASP A 160 -12.21 -9.34 31.31
C ASP A 160 -13.11 -9.67 30.09
N LEU A 161 -12.51 -10.10 28.94
CA LEU A 161 -13.25 -10.54 27.75
C LEU A 161 -13.93 -11.91 27.93
N GLY A 162 -13.33 -12.79 28.70
CA GLY A 162 -13.76 -14.18 28.88
C GLY A 162 -13.23 -15.14 27.83
N TYR A 163 -12.95 -16.38 28.24
CA TYR A 163 -12.43 -17.41 27.32
C TYR A 163 -13.53 -18.12 26.53
N PRO A 164 -13.26 -18.57 25.27
CA PRO A 164 -11.98 -18.51 24.56
C PRO A 164 -11.69 -17.13 23.94
N VAL A 165 -10.41 -16.75 23.86
CA VAL A 165 -9.95 -15.52 23.21
C VAL A 165 -9.03 -15.80 22.02
N ILE A 166 -9.01 -14.90 21.04
CA ILE A 166 -8.06 -14.91 19.92
C ILE A 166 -7.01 -13.82 20.17
N VAL A 167 -5.74 -14.19 20.06
CA VAL A 167 -4.63 -13.25 20.13
C VAL A 167 -4.05 -13.04 18.74
N ARG A 168 -3.92 -11.80 18.32
CA ARG A 168 -3.36 -11.42 16.99
C ARG A 168 -2.43 -10.24 17.14
N ALA A 169 -1.44 -10.13 16.23
CA ALA A 169 -0.64 -8.93 16.11
C ALA A 169 -1.53 -7.72 15.75
N ALA A 170 -1.18 -6.54 16.27
CA ALA A 170 -1.95 -5.32 16.05
C ALA A 170 -1.91 -4.90 14.57
N TYR A 171 -0.75 -5.07 13.94
CA TYR A 171 -0.54 -4.75 12.53
C TYR A 171 -0.65 -6.00 11.65
N ALA A 172 -1.24 -5.84 10.45
CA ALA A 172 -1.47 -6.95 9.52
C ALA A 172 -0.20 -7.40 8.80
#